data_28dff22337b2f1fab13182216c2969e5
#
_entry.id   28dff22337b2f1fab13182216c2969e5
#
_cell.length_a   1.000
_cell.length_b   1.000
_cell.length_c   1.000
_cell.angle_alpha   90.00
_cell.angle_beta   90.00
_cell.angle_gamma   90.00
#
_symmetry.space_group_name_H-M   'P 1'
#
loop_
_entity.id
_entity.type
_entity.pdbx_description
1 polymer ?
#
loop_
_entity_poly.entity_id
_entity_poly.type
_entity_poly.pdbx_seq_one_letter_code
_entity_poly.pdbx_strand_id
1 'polypeptide(L)'
;MTKTKSTKRALLMSALSLLMCVSMLIGSTFAWFTDSASTAVNKIQAGTLDVQLLDENGNSLEGQTLAWQKAAGHESEEVLWEPGCTYQLQPITIKNAGNLALKYKVIISGINGSAKLNEVIDWTISGANIGTEYHLTAGASNTLTIVGHMQESAGNEYQGLSIDGIGITVV
;
A
#
# COMPACT_ATOMS: atom_id res chain seq x y z
N MET A 1 20.31 14.19 93.79
CA MET A 1 19.09 14.03 92.91
C MET A 1 19.38 14.43 91.48
N THR A 2 20.24 13.70 90.70
CA THR A 2 20.60 14.06 89.33
C THR A 2 20.37 12.93 88.32
N LYS A 3 19.86 11.77 88.76
CA LYS A 3 19.69 10.58 87.87
C LYS A 3 18.45 10.65 86.95
N THR A 4 17.40 11.39 87.33
CA THR A 4 16.16 11.42 86.56
C THR A 4 16.20 12.32 85.31
N LYS A 5 17.06 13.34 85.29
CA LYS A 5 17.24 14.20 84.11
C LYS A 5 18.04 13.44 82.95
N SER A 6 18.99 12.60 83.34
CA SER A 6 19.80 11.82 82.42
C SER A 6 18.96 10.73 81.72
N THR A 7 18.11 10.04 82.48
CA THR A 7 17.23 8.99 81.97
C THR A 7 16.19 9.54 80.95
N LYS A 8 15.62 10.69 81.25
CA LYS A 8 14.65 11.36 80.36
C LYS A 8 15.32 11.79 79.06
N ARG A 9 16.56 12.29 79.10
CA ARG A 9 17.30 12.69 77.94
C ARG A 9 17.70 11.42 77.11
N ALA A 10 18.14 10.35 77.75
CA ALA A 10 18.45 9.08 77.08
C ALA A 10 17.22 8.48 76.38
N LEU A 11 16.06 8.54 77.03
CA LEU A 11 14.78 8.06 76.48
C LEU A 11 14.34 8.90 75.29
N LEU A 12 14.52 10.22 75.37
CA LEU A 12 14.18 11.14 74.28
C LEU A 12 15.11 10.94 73.07
N MET A 13 16.41 10.73 73.28
CA MET A 13 17.36 10.43 72.22
C MET A 13 17.12 9.07 71.58
N SER A 14 16.75 8.05 72.35
CA SER A 14 16.36 6.75 71.85
C SER A 14 15.08 6.82 71.01
N ALA A 15 14.05 7.56 71.43
CA ALA A 15 12.86 7.76 70.69
C ALA A 15 13.10 8.51 69.35
N LEU A 16 13.97 9.54 69.39
CA LEU A 16 14.38 10.28 68.21
C LEU A 16 15.16 9.41 67.22
N SER A 17 16.06 8.60 67.71
CA SER A 17 16.82 7.63 66.92
C SER A 17 15.93 6.58 66.25
N LEU A 18 14.93 6.05 66.96
CA LEU A 18 13.96 5.12 66.43
C LEU A 18 13.12 5.77 65.30
N LEU A 19 12.73 7.02 65.51
CA LEU A 19 11.96 7.76 64.50
C LEU A 19 12.76 8.04 63.24
N MET A 20 14.04 8.35 63.36
CA MET A 20 14.96 8.48 62.21
C MET A 20 15.17 7.15 61.48
N CYS A 21 15.34 6.05 62.19
CA CYS A 21 15.48 4.73 61.53
C CYS A 21 14.24 4.34 60.77
N VAL A 22 13.04 4.59 61.33
CA VAL A 22 11.77 4.31 60.65
C VAL A 22 11.58 5.21 59.44
N SER A 23 11.93 6.49 59.49
CA SER A 23 11.83 7.39 58.35
C SER A 23 12.81 7.03 57.23
N MET A 24 14.01 6.56 57.55
CA MET A 24 14.99 6.05 56.54
C MET A 24 14.50 4.75 55.87
N LEU A 25 13.90 3.83 56.65
CA LEU A 25 13.31 2.60 56.10
C LEU A 25 12.18 2.91 55.13
N ILE A 26 11.26 3.82 55.49
CA ILE A 26 10.17 4.23 54.62
C ILE A 26 10.71 4.93 53.37
N GLY A 27 11.68 5.83 53.51
CA GLY A 27 12.29 6.54 52.39
C GLY A 27 13.02 5.63 51.43
N SER A 28 13.75 4.62 51.92
CA SER A 28 14.44 3.65 51.05
C SER A 28 13.46 2.71 50.33
N THR A 29 12.35 2.35 51.00
CA THR A 29 11.32 1.50 50.36
C THR A 29 10.62 2.24 49.24
N PHE A 30 10.31 3.53 49.42
CA PHE A 30 9.72 4.33 48.32
C PHE A 30 10.68 4.56 47.18
N ALA A 31 11.99 4.72 47.42
CA ALA A 31 12.99 4.87 46.35
C ALA A 31 13.15 3.62 45.47
N TRP A 32 12.85 2.43 45.99
CA TRP A 32 12.91 1.18 45.24
C TRP A 32 11.65 0.93 44.38
N PHE A 33 10.50 1.56 44.74
CA PHE A 33 9.24 1.40 43.99
C PHE A 33 8.94 2.54 43.02
N THR A 34 9.80 3.55 42.94
CA THR A 34 9.72 4.62 41.95
C THR A 34 10.70 4.39 40.79
N ASP A 35 10.97 3.14 40.44
CA ASP A 35 11.47 2.85 39.12
C ASP A 35 10.31 3.00 38.14
N SER A 36 10.11 4.23 37.69
CA SER A 36 9.26 4.52 36.55
C SER A 36 10.00 4.02 35.32
N ALA A 37 9.73 2.76 34.92
CA ALA A 37 9.97 2.35 33.57
C ALA A 37 9.12 3.27 32.69
N SER A 38 9.68 4.39 32.26
CA SER A 38 9.11 5.15 31.17
C SER A 38 9.37 4.31 29.91
N THR A 39 8.46 3.42 29.61
CA THR A 39 8.36 2.89 28.26
C THR A 39 8.14 4.11 27.37
N ALA A 40 9.08 4.31 26.43
CA ALA A 40 8.88 5.27 25.36
C ALA A 40 7.45 5.06 24.86
N VAL A 41 6.63 6.10 24.88
CA VAL A 41 5.27 6.06 24.35
C VAL A 41 5.45 5.72 22.89
N ASN A 42 5.18 4.46 22.51
CA ASN A 42 5.18 4.06 21.12
C ASN A 42 4.13 4.92 20.44
N LYS A 43 4.59 5.79 19.54
CA LYS A 43 3.70 6.59 18.72
C LYS A 43 2.91 5.63 17.84
N ILE A 44 1.64 5.41 18.15
CA ILE A 44 0.74 4.69 17.25
C ILE A 44 0.39 5.68 16.13
N GLN A 45 0.96 5.44 14.96
CA GLN A 45 0.65 6.21 13.77
C GLN A 45 -0.14 5.32 12.81
N ALA A 46 -1.30 5.78 12.38
CA ALA A 46 -2.05 5.12 11.32
C ALA A 46 -1.23 5.13 10.03
N GLY A 47 -1.16 4.00 9.35
CA GLY A 47 -0.55 3.92 8.03
C GLY A 47 -1.51 4.44 6.96
N THR A 48 -0.95 4.74 5.79
CA THR A 48 -1.68 5.17 4.60
C THR A 48 -1.64 4.06 3.55
N LEU A 49 -2.79 3.83 2.91
CA LEU A 49 -2.91 3.04 1.69
C LEU A 49 -2.96 4.03 0.53
N ASP A 50 -2.10 3.85 -0.46
CA ASP A 50 -2.04 4.68 -1.66
C ASP A 50 -1.67 3.79 -2.84
N VAL A 51 -2.59 3.62 -3.78
CA VAL A 51 -2.39 2.88 -5.04
C VAL A 51 -2.30 3.90 -6.16
N GLN A 52 -1.25 3.82 -6.95
CA GLN A 52 -1.04 4.67 -8.11
C GLN A 52 -0.93 3.81 -9.38
N LEU A 53 -1.56 4.28 -10.45
CA LEU A 53 -1.40 3.76 -11.79
C LEU A 53 -0.49 4.72 -12.56
N LEU A 54 0.65 4.23 -13.02
CA LEU A 54 1.69 5.05 -13.64
C LEU A 54 2.04 4.53 -15.03
N ASP A 55 2.41 5.46 -15.93
CA ASP A 55 3.01 5.15 -17.22
C ASP A 55 4.50 4.74 -17.07
N GLU A 56 5.17 4.47 -18.18
CA GLU A 56 6.61 4.14 -18.24
C GLU A 56 7.50 5.27 -17.70
N ASN A 57 7.02 6.52 -17.75
CA ASN A 57 7.75 7.70 -17.29
C ASN A 57 7.46 8.06 -15.82
N GLY A 58 6.56 7.30 -15.17
CA GLY A 58 6.13 7.53 -13.80
C GLY A 58 5.04 8.59 -13.65
N ASN A 59 4.37 9.01 -14.73
CA ASN A 59 3.23 9.91 -14.66
C ASN A 59 1.96 9.15 -14.31
N SER A 60 1.02 9.82 -13.64
CA SER A 60 -0.27 9.22 -13.30
C SER A 60 -1.13 8.97 -14.54
N LEU A 61 -1.69 7.77 -14.60
CA LEU A 61 -2.67 7.36 -15.61
C LEU A 61 -4.12 7.49 -15.12
N GLU A 62 -4.34 7.96 -13.91
CA GLU A 62 -5.69 8.13 -13.37
C GLU A 62 -6.50 9.14 -14.19
N GLY A 63 -7.67 8.70 -14.66
CA GLY A 63 -8.52 9.53 -15.50
C GLY A 63 -7.99 9.80 -16.92
N GLN A 64 -6.88 9.19 -17.30
CA GLN A 64 -6.31 9.32 -18.64
C GLN A 64 -6.85 8.25 -19.56
N THR A 65 -6.94 8.58 -20.86
CA THR A 65 -7.22 7.58 -21.90
C THR A 65 -5.94 6.81 -22.19
N LEU A 66 -6.01 5.48 -22.11
CA LEU A 66 -4.88 4.62 -22.44
C LEU A 66 -4.61 4.64 -23.94
N ALA A 67 -3.34 4.79 -24.30
CA ALA A 67 -2.91 4.81 -25.69
C ALA A 67 -2.36 3.45 -26.13
N TRP A 68 -2.70 3.05 -27.36
CA TRP A 68 -2.04 1.93 -28.03
C TRP A 68 -0.62 2.33 -28.42
N GLN A 69 0.32 1.44 -28.18
CA GLN A 69 1.70 1.63 -28.68
C GLN A 69 1.71 1.53 -30.20
N LYS A 70 2.29 2.52 -30.83
CA LYS A 70 2.47 2.59 -32.30
C LYS A 70 3.92 2.28 -32.65
N ALA A 71 4.12 1.80 -33.88
CA ALA A 71 5.47 1.61 -34.39
C ALA A 71 6.21 2.95 -34.51
N ALA A 72 7.52 2.93 -34.32
CA ALA A 72 8.36 4.13 -34.47
C ALA A 72 8.20 4.73 -35.87
N GLY A 73 7.95 6.03 -35.95
CA GLY A 73 7.69 6.77 -37.19
C GLY A 73 6.22 6.80 -37.60
N HIS A 74 5.32 6.14 -36.88
CA HIS A 74 3.89 6.08 -37.15
C HIS A 74 3.04 6.65 -36.00
N GLU A 75 3.62 7.45 -35.12
CA GLU A 75 2.99 7.95 -33.90
C GLU A 75 1.78 8.83 -34.18
N SER A 76 1.72 9.49 -35.35
CA SER A 76 0.59 10.35 -35.77
C SER A 76 -0.51 9.59 -36.48
N GLU A 77 -0.31 8.34 -36.86
CA GLU A 77 -1.30 7.55 -37.59
C GLU A 77 -2.40 7.04 -36.67
N GLU A 78 -3.60 6.85 -37.21
CA GLU A 78 -4.69 6.20 -36.50
C GLU A 78 -4.43 4.70 -36.37
N VAL A 79 -4.73 4.13 -35.20
CA VAL A 79 -4.62 2.68 -35.00
C VAL A 79 -5.84 2.02 -35.61
N LEU A 80 -5.65 1.37 -36.76
CA LEU A 80 -6.67 0.59 -37.44
C LEU A 80 -6.45 -0.89 -37.19
N TRP A 81 -7.52 -1.56 -36.79
CA TRP A 81 -7.49 -3.01 -36.57
C TRP A 81 -7.76 -3.74 -37.88
N GLU A 82 -6.76 -4.49 -38.31
CA GLU A 82 -6.82 -5.31 -39.53
C GLU A 82 -6.58 -6.79 -39.16
N PRO A 83 -7.13 -7.75 -39.95
CA PRO A 83 -6.87 -9.16 -39.73
C PRO A 83 -5.37 -9.47 -39.65
N GLY A 84 -4.95 -10.16 -38.59
CA GLY A 84 -3.54 -10.49 -38.32
C GLY A 84 -2.75 -9.39 -37.58
N CYS A 85 -3.30 -8.19 -37.37
CA CYS A 85 -2.60 -7.15 -36.60
C CYS A 85 -2.52 -7.46 -35.11
N THR A 86 -1.47 -6.93 -34.48
CA THR A 86 -1.27 -7.03 -33.03
C THR A 86 -0.92 -5.65 -32.49
N TYR A 87 -1.67 -5.21 -31.48
CA TYR A 87 -1.39 -3.96 -30.79
C TYR A 87 -1.26 -4.19 -29.29
N GLN A 88 -0.40 -3.41 -28.67
CA GLN A 88 -0.18 -3.41 -27.23
C GLN A 88 -0.60 -2.06 -26.65
N LEU A 89 -1.30 -2.08 -25.53
CA LEU A 89 -1.48 -0.88 -24.72
C LEU A 89 -0.15 -0.50 -24.06
N GLN A 90 0.02 0.80 -23.81
CA GLN A 90 1.17 1.25 -23.02
C GLN A 90 1.23 0.47 -21.70
N PRO A 91 2.41 0.04 -21.26
CA PRO A 91 2.56 -0.65 -19.98
C PRO A 91 2.06 0.19 -18.81
N ILE A 92 1.39 -0.46 -17.87
CA ILE A 92 0.79 0.19 -16.72
C ILE A 92 1.46 -0.34 -15.46
N THR A 93 2.07 0.54 -14.71
CA THR A 93 2.69 0.22 -13.43
C THR A 93 1.72 0.49 -12.29
N ILE A 94 1.31 -0.57 -11.60
CA ILE A 94 0.53 -0.50 -10.36
C ILE A 94 1.54 -0.36 -9.22
N LYS A 95 1.55 0.76 -8.52
CA LYS A 95 2.50 1.06 -7.45
C LYS A 95 1.79 1.28 -6.12
N ASN A 96 2.32 0.66 -5.07
CA ASN A 96 1.93 0.98 -3.70
C ASN A 96 2.79 2.16 -3.20
N ALA A 97 2.26 3.37 -3.26
CA ALA A 97 2.91 4.57 -2.77
C ALA A 97 2.63 4.84 -1.28
N GLY A 98 1.80 4.00 -0.64
CA GLY A 98 1.52 4.03 0.79
C GLY A 98 2.65 3.40 1.63
N ASN A 99 2.46 3.40 2.94
CA ASN A 99 3.39 2.81 3.91
C ASN A 99 2.89 1.49 4.54
N LEU A 100 1.73 1.00 4.10
CA LEU A 100 1.17 -0.30 4.47
C LEU A 100 1.21 -1.25 3.28
N ALA A 101 1.31 -2.55 3.55
CA ALA A 101 1.04 -3.56 2.52
C ALA A 101 -0.44 -3.50 2.14
N LEU A 102 -0.72 -3.60 0.85
CA LEU A 102 -2.08 -3.59 0.32
C LEU A 102 -2.37 -4.87 -0.47
N LYS A 103 -3.64 -5.19 -0.56
CA LYS A 103 -4.20 -6.18 -1.47
C LYS A 103 -4.89 -5.45 -2.62
N TYR A 104 -4.77 -5.99 -3.81
CA TYR A 104 -5.45 -5.41 -4.97
C TYR A 104 -5.91 -6.48 -5.95
N LYS A 105 -6.90 -6.12 -6.76
CA LYS A 105 -7.35 -6.90 -7.92
C LYS A 105 -7.36 -6.01 -9.13
N VAL A 106 -7.04 -6.59 -10.28
CA VAL A 106 -7.15 -5.93 -11.58
C VAL A 106 -8.47 -6.36 -12.22
N ILE A 107 -9.26 -5.37 -12.61
CA ILE A 107 -10.49 -5.56 -13.38
C ILE A 107 -10.30 -4.81 -14.69
N ILE A 108 -10.50 -5.49 -15.83
CA ILE A 108 -10.41 -4.89 -17.15
C ILE A 108 -11.81 -4.98 -17.79
N SER A 109 -12.36 -3.83 -18.10
CA SER A 109 -13.63 -3.73 -18.83
C SER A 109 -13.40 -3.65 -20.35
N GLY A 110 -14.41 -3.99 -21.12
CA GLY A 110 -14.41 -3.87 -22.59
C GLY A 110 -13.87 -5.09 -23.33
N ILE A 111 -12.84 -5.76 -22.83
CA ILE A 111 -12.20 -6.93 -23.50
C ILE A 111 -13.02 -8.22 -23.41
N ASN A 112 -13.94 -8.34 -22.47
CA ASN A 112 -14.86 -9.46 -22.31
C ASN A 112 -16.32 -9.03 -22.48
N GLY A 113 -16.53 -7.89 -23.15
CA GLY A 113 -17.85 -7.33 -23.39
C GLY A 113 -18.59 -7.97 -24.57
N SER A 114 -19.83 -7.55 -24.78
CA SER A 114 -20.69 -7.99 -25.88
C SER A 114 -20.35 -7.34 -27.22
N ALA A 115 -19.29 -6.53 -27.30
CA ALA A 115 -18.86 -5.94 -28.56
C ALA A 115 -18.43 -7.05 -29.54
N LYS A 116 -18.98 -7.03 -30.75
CA LYS A 116 -18.78 -8.07 -31.76
C LYS A 116 -17.30 -8.28 -32.10
N LEU A 117 -16.46 -7.22 -32.06
CA LEU A 117 -15.01 -7.33 -32.25
C LEU A 117 -14.31 -8.24 -31.25
N ASN A 118 -14.84 -8.43 -30.05
CA ASN A 118 -14.27 -9.34 -29.06
C ASN A 118 -14.35 -10.82 -29.50
N GLU A 119 -15.16 -11.14 -30.51
CA GLU A 119 -15.22 -12.52 -31.08
C GLU A 119 -13.97 -12.89 -31.87
N VAL A 120 -13.25 -11.88 -32.39
CA VAL A 120 -12.10 -12.05 -33.29
C VAL A 120 -10.82 -11.39 -32.76
N ILE A 121 -10.82 -10.84 -31.57
CA ILE A 121 -9.63 -10.30 -30.92
C ILE A 121 -9.23 -11.20 -29.75
N ASP A 122 -8.05 -11.81 -29.85
CA ASP A 122 -7.45 -12.59 -28.80
C ASP A 122 -6.67 -11.67 -27.85
N TRP A 123 -7.19 -11.56 -26.62
CA TRP A 123 -6.60 -10.72 -25.59
C TRP A 123 -5.59 -11.48 -24.75
N THR A 124 -4.36 -10.99 -24.67
CA THR A 124 -3.31 -11.50 -23.79
C THR A 124 -2.96 -10.47 -22.73
N ILE A 125 -3.03 -10.89 -21.46
CA ILE A 125 -2.74 -10.03 -20.31
C ILE A 125 -1.56 -10.67 -19.58
N SER A 126 -0.53 -9.88 -19.32
CA SER A 126 0.63 -10.29 -18.53
C SER A 126 0.82 -9.37 -17.32
N GLY A 127 1.49 -9.88 -16.28
CA GLY A 127 1.72 -9.18 -15.03
C GLY A 127 0.63 -9.37 -13.98
N ALA A 128 -0.63 -9.66 -14.37
CA ALA A 128 -1.69 -10.00 -13.44
C ALA A 128 -2.79 -10.82 -14.14
N ASN A 129 -3.45 -11.70 -13.39
CA ASN A 129 -4.67 -12.38 -13.85
C ASN A 129 -5.89 -11.57 -13.39
N ILE A 130 -6.85 -11.35 -14.29
CA ILE A 130 -8.07 -10.59 -13.99
C ILE A 130 -8.80 -11.23 -12.80
N GLY A 131 -9.24 -10.40 -11.86
CA GLY A 131 -10.02 -10.82 -10.69
C GLY A 131 -9.25 -11.59 -9.63
N THR A 132 -7.96 -11.87 -9.83
CA THR A 132 -7.09 -12.49 -8.83
C THR A 132 -6.58 -11.45 -7.85
N GLU A 133 -6.55 -11.80 -6.57
CA GLU A 133 -6.01 -10.95 -5.50
C GLU A 133 -4.49 -11.05 -5.47
N TYR A 134 -3.82 -9.91 -5.48
CA TYR A 134 -2.39 -9.74 -5.36
C TYR A 134 -2.05 -8.91 -4.13
N HIS A 135 -0.81 -9.05 -3.66
CA HIS A 135 -0.28 -8.31 -2.52
C HIS A 135 0.90 -7.46 -2.98
N LEU A 136 0.90 -6.19 -2.58
CA LEU A 136 2.05 -5.29 -2.74
C LEU A 136 2.49 -4.79 -1.39
N THR A 137 3.75 -5.01 -1.05
CA THR A 137 4.39 -4.36 0.10
C THR A 137 4.55 -2.86 -0.16
N ALA A 138 4.74 -2.08 0.90
CA ALA A 138 4.97 -0.65 0.78
C ALA A 138 6.13 -0.35 -0.18
N GLY A 139 5.93 0.57 -1.11
CA GLY A 139 6.90 0.97 -2.13
C GLY A 139 7.08 0.00 -3.29
N ALA A 140 6.48 -1.19 -3.25
CA ALA A 140 6.56 -2.16 -4.35
C ALA A 140 5.65 -1.79 -5.52
N SER A 141 5.97 -2.32 -6.70
CA SER A 141 5.18 -2.14 -7.92
C SER A 141 5.06 -3.44 -8.72
N ASN A 142 4.04 -3.50 -9.55
CA ASN A 142 3.83 -4.56 -10.54
C ASN A 142 3.45 -3.92 -11.88
N THR A 143 3.96 -4.46 -12.99
CA THR A 143 3.66 -3.94 -14.32
C THR A 143 2.69 -4.85 -15.04
N LEU A 144 1.63 -4.25 -15.59
CA LEU A 144 0.58 -4.87 -16.38
C LEU A 144 0.78 -4.53 -17.85
N THR A 145 0.69 -5.53 -18.73
CA THR A 145 0.70 -5.36 -20.18
C THR A 145 -0.52 -6.03 -20.78
N ILE A 146 -1.20 -5.34 -21.69
CA ILE A 146 -2.37 -5.84 -22.42
C ILE A 146 -2.07 -5.80 -23.91
N VAL A 147 -2.20 -6.93 -24.56
CA VAL A 147 -1.99 -7.12 -26.01
C VAL A 147 -3.28 -7.65 -26.61
N GLY A 148 -3.72 -7.07 -27.71
CA GLY A 148 -4.79 -7.58 -28.54
C GLY A 148 -4.24 -8.04 -29.88
N HIS A 149 -4.63 -9.23 -30.32
CA HIS A 149 -4.33 -9.78 -31.64
C HIS A 149 -5.61 -10.06 -32.38
N MET A 150 -5.81 -9.43 -33.55
CA MET A 150 -6.95 -9.69 -34.41
C MET A 150 -6.69 -10.93 -35.26
N GLN A 151 -7.59 -11.91 -35.17
CA GLN A 151 -7.47 -13.17 -35.90
C GLN A 151 -7.41 -12.94 -37.42
N GLU A 152 -6.55 -13.66 -38.12
CA GLU A 152 -6.43 -13.59 -39.60
C GLU A 152 -7.75 -13.96 -40.30
N SER A 153 -8.60 -14.76 -39.65
CA SER A 153 -9.90 -15.20 -40.15
C SER A 153 -11.00 -14.16 -40.06
N ALA A 154 -10.74 -13.00 -39.46
CA ALA A 154 -11.74 -11.93 -39.30
C ALA A 154 -12.21 -11.41 -40.66
N GLY A 155 -13.49 -11.53 -40.95
CA GLY A 155 -14.06 -11.15 -42.25
C GLY A 155 -14.53 -9.69 -42.30
N ASN A 156 -15.12 -9.29 -43.42
CA ASN A 156 -15.61 -7.92 -43.65
C ASN A 156 -16.75 -7.50 -42.72
N GLU A 157 -17.41 -8.44 -42.05
CA GLU A 157 -18.47 -8.19 -41.09
C GLU A 157 -18.03 -7.47 -39.81
N TYR A 158 -16.72 -7.36 -39.61
CA TYR A 158 -16.11 -6.63 -38.48
C TYR A 158 -15.62 -5.24 -38.86
N GLN A 159 -15.73 -4.86 -40.14
CA GLN A 159 -15.32 -3.52 -40.60
C GLN A 159 -16.20 -2.43 -39.99
N GLY A 160 -15.58 -1.33 -39.58
CA GLY A 160 -16.27 -0.16 -38.98
C GLY A 160 -16.83 -0.40 -37.58
N LEU A 161 -16.54 -1.55 -36.97
CA LEU A 161 -16.92 -1.80 -35.60
C LEU A 161 -15.87 -1.22 -34.63
N SER A 162 -16.30 -0.89 -33.41
CA SER A 162 -15.45 -0.39 -32.33
C SER A 162 -15.68 -1.18 -31.04
N ILE A 163 -14.66 -1.19 -30.18
CA ILE A 163 -14.80 -1.56 -28.78
C ILE A 163 -14.58 -0.29 -27.99
N ASP A 164 -15.64 0.19 -27.37
CA ASP A 164 -15.59 1.35 -26.50
C ASP A 164 -15.44 0.94 -25.03
N GLY A 165 -14.80 1.79 -24.24
CA GLY A 165 -14.75 1.61 -22.79
C GLY A 165 -13.78 0.53 -22.30
N ILE A 166 -12.68 0.26 -23.04
CA ILE A 166 -11.57 -0.51 -22.45
C ILE A 166 -11.00 0.31 -21.30
N GLY A 167 -11.21 -0.18 -20.11
CA GLY A 167 -10.79 0.49 -18.88
C GLY A 167 -10.15 -0.48 -17.91
N ILE A 168 -9.24 0.03 -17.09
CA ILE A 168 -8.56 -0.73 -16.05
C ILE A 168 -8.93 -0.13 -14.71
N THR A 169 -9.43 -0.97 -13.83
CA THR A 169 -9.73 -0.60 -12.44
C THR A 169 -8.91 -1.47 -11.51
N VAL A 170 -8.25 -0.84 -10.57
CA VAL A 170 -7.54 -1.51 -9.47
C VAL A 170 -8.32 -1.24 -8.19
N VAL A 171 -8.76 -2.32 -7.51
CA VAL A 171 -9.54 -2.28 -6.29
C VAL A 171 -8.88 -3.04 -5.17
#